data_8e4d4056ae3c3319d01fc73d852f47cf
#
_entry.id   8e4d4056ae3c3319d01fc73d852f47cf
#
_cell.length_a   1.000
_cell.length_b   1.000
_cell.length_c   1.000
_cell.angle_alpha   90.00
_cell.angle_beta   90.00
_cell.angle_gamma   90.00
#
_symmetry.space_group_name_H-M   'P 1'
#
loop_
_entity.id
_entity.type
_entity.pdbx_description
1 polymer ?
#
loop_
_entity_poly.entity_id
_entity_poly.type
_entity_poly.pdbx_seq_one_letter_code
_entity_poly.pdbx_strand_id
1 'polypeptide(L)'
;FPYTTLFRSFPFDYREGQKDLAVSVYRTIARKKRLFIQAPTGVGKTLSVLFPALKAMGEGLASRIFYLTARTITRTVAVDALDLLRQQGMELKTVVLTAKEKLCVCEKPECDPDHCPRAKGHFDRINQAVYELWTTGPDACTREVILESAERYQVCPFELSLDLAVWVDTLICDYNYVFDPNVSLKRFFADGVREDYLFLIDEAHNLVERGREMYSASLEKEAFLQMKKLLRGKREGLTKALDGCNRYLLTLKRECESGFQILPQVGGFELQLQRLSAELDKYLEQPVPEEIREQVMEFYFSVWNFLGICDRLDDNYVIYTDFSEEGHFWLHLYCVRPAENLRQCLDCGTATIFFSATLLPVNYYKDLLTGNLEDYAVYAKSPFDPANRLLLVGTDVSSRYSRRVASEYERMARYIHETVTVKTGNYLVFAPSYQVMEQVADRCVAYEDMECIRQESGMAEEEREAFLKEFEKERNHSLVGFCVMGGIFSEGIDLTEDRLIGALIIGTGLPQVCREREIVKEYFDKKGMDGFAYAYQYPGMNKVLQAAGRVIRTEADRGMILLMDDRFATISYQRLFPREW
;
A
#
# COMPACT_ATOMS: atom_id res chain seq x y z
N PHE A 1 19.34 -30.59 2.93
CA PHE A 1 17.94 -30.31 2.57
C PHE A 1 17.69 -30.82 1.15
N PRO A 2 16.59 -31.55 0.86
CA PRO A 2 16.38 -32.24 -0.41
C PRO A 2 15.85 -31.33 -1.54
N TYR A 3 15.89 -30.00 -1.43
CA TYR A 3 15.34 -29.08 -2.43
C TYR A 3 16.07 -29.07 -3.78
N THR A 4 17.32 -29.49 -3.83
CA THR A 4 18.17 -29.37 -5.01
C THR A 4 17.83 -30.35 -6.16
N THR A 5 17.08 -31.41 -5.89
CA THR A 5 16.75 -32.43 -6.90
C THR A 5 15.38 -32.26 -7.55
N LEU A 6 14.44 -31.54 -6.92
CA LEU A 6 13.05 -31.43 -7.38
C LEU A 6 12.79 -30.33 -8.41
N PHE A 7 13.58 -29.26 -8.42
CA PHE A 7 13.36 -28.11 -9.32
C PHE A 7 14.38 -28.04 -10.46
N ARG A 8 14.30 -28.97 -11.40
CA ARG A 8 15.12 -28.90 -12.63
C ARG A 8 14.56 -27.94 -13.68
N SER A 9 13.29 -27.59 -13.64
CA SER A 9 12.61 -26.71 -14.61
C SER A 9 11.45 -25.95 -13.98
N PHE A 10 11.07 -24.84 -14.60
CA PHE A 10 9.83 -24.14 -14.28
C PHE A 10 8.64 -25.10 -14.48
N PRO A 11 7.64 -25.15 -13.58
CA PRO A 11 6.62 -26.18 -13.55
C PRO A 11 5.59 -26.09 -14.69
N PHE A 12 5.61 -25.03 -15.46
CA PHE A 12 4.70 -24.75 -16.57
C PHE A 12 5.47 -24.31 -17.80
N ASP A 13 4.82 -24.30 -18.96
CA ASP A 13 5.35 -23.65 -20.15
C ASP A 13 5.47 -22.14 -19.92
N TYR A 14 6.64 -21.59 -20.23
CA TYR A 14 6.86 -20.16 -20.05
C TYR A 14 6.03 -19.34 -21.06
N ARG A 15 5.30 -18.38 -20.56
CA ARG A 15 4.74 -17.31 -21.40
C ARG A 15 5.86 -16.42 -21.96
N GLU A 16 5.57 -15.70 -23.03
CA GLU A 16 6.53 -14.75 -23.61
C GLU A 16 7.05 -13.75 -22.56
N GLY A 17 8.36 -13.55 -22.48
CA GLY A 17 9.02 -12.69 -21.49
C GLY A 17 9.13 -13.23 -20.06
N GLN A 18 8.38 -14.27 -19.70
CA GLN A 18 8.34 -14.83 -18.34
C GLN A 18 9.67 -15.49 -17.95
N LYS A 19 10.30 -16.21 -18.89
CA LYS A 19 11.59 -16.86 -18.66
C LYS A 19 12.70 -15.83 -18.38
N ASP A 20 12.76 -14.76 -19.16
CA ASP A 20 13.77 -13.71 -19.00
C ASP A 20 13.58 -12.97 -17.68
N LEU A 21 12.33 -12.79 -17.26
CA LEU A 21 12.00 -12.24 -15.97
C LEU A 21 12.50 -13.14 -14.83
N ALA A 22 12.18 -14.42 -14.84
CA ALA A 22 12.63 -15.40 -13.84
C ALA A 22 14.17 -15.48 -13.77
N VAL A 23 14.85 -15.48 -14.92
CA VAL A 23 16.31 -15.44 -14.99
C VAL A 23 16.87 -14.15 -14.37
N SER A 24 16.23 -13.01 -14.62
CA SER A 24 16.64 -11.72 -14.06
C SER A 24 16.51 -11.68 -12.54
N VAL A 25 15.42 -12.22 -11.99
CA VAL A 25 15.20 -12.39 -10.56
C VAL A 25 16.29 -13.27 -9.95
N TYR A 26 16.50 -14.47 -10.49
CA TYR A 26 17.51 -15.39 -9.98
C TYR A 26 18.92 -14.78 -9.99
N ARG A 27 19.32 -14.15 -11.10
CA ARG A 27 20.63 -13.50 -11.23
C ARG A 27 20.81 -12.35 -10.23
N THR A 28 19.73 -11.62 -9.94
CA THR A 28 19.76 -10.54 -8.96
C THR A 28 19.99 -11.07 -7.56
N ILE A 29 19.30 -12.15 -7.19
CA ILE A 29 19.47 -12.84 -5.90
C ILE A 29 20.90 -13.37 -5.77
N ALA A 30 21.41 -14.08 -6.78
CA ALA A 30 22.77 -14.62 -6.79
C ALA A 30 23.86 -13.53 -6.68
N ARG A 31 23.56 -12.30 -7.14
CA ARG A 31 24.47 -11.15 -7.05
C ARG A 31 24.25 -10.31 -5.79
N LYS A 32 23.30 -10.66 -4.94
CA LYS A 32 22.95 -9.92 -3.72
C LYS A 32 22.63 -8.43 -4.01
N LYS A 33 21.73 -8.20 -4.97
CA LYS A 33 21.35 -6.88 -5.47
C LYS A 33 19.85 -6.61 -5.35
N ARG A 34 19.44 -5.41 -5.79
CA ARG A 34 18.03 -4.99 -5.86
C ARG A 34 17.59 -4.90 -7.30
N LEU A 35 16.34 -5.27 -7.57
CA LEU A 35 15.73 -5.29 -8.90
C LEU A 35 14.35 -4.65 -8.88
N PHE A 36 14.11 -3.75 -9.79
CA PHE A 36 12.80 -3.16 -10.07
C PHE A 36 12.22 -3.80 -11.33
N ILE A 37 11.04 -4.37 -11.22
CA ILE A 37 10.35 -5.05 -12.32
C ILE A 37 9.07 -4.28 -12.64
N GLN A 38 9.02 -3.68 -13.81
CA GLN A 38 7.78 -3.25 -14.40
C GLN A 38 7.25 -4.40 -15.27
N ALA A 39 6.15 -5.00 -14.86
CA ALA A 39 5.57 -6.14 -15.56
C ALA A 39 4.06 -5.97 -15.71
N PRO A 40 3.53 -5.92 -16.94
CA PRO A 40 2.10 -5.82 -17.19
C PRO A 40 1.29 -6.90 -16.48
N THR A 41 -0.01 -6.65 -16.31
CA THR A 41 -0.94 -7.69 -15.83
C THR A 41 -0.92 -8.90 -16.77
N GLY A 42 -1.18 -10.09 -16.25
CA GLY A 42 -1.26 -11.32 -17.07
C GLY A 42 0.06 -12.00 -17.40
N VAL A 43 1.23 -11.36 -17.19
CA VAL A 43 2.55 -11.98 -17.45
C VAL A 43 2.89 -13.09 -16.43
N GLY A 44 2.08 -13.27 -15.39
CA GLY A 44 2.38 -14.23 -14.32
C GLY A 44 3.49 -13.76 -13.37
N LYS A 45 3.47 -12.47 -12.99
CA LYS A 45 4.47 -11.82 -12.12
C LYS A 45 4.80 -12.64 -10.87
N THR A 46 3.76 -13.03 -10.13
CA THR A 46 3.90 -13.70 -8.83
C THR A 46 4.72 -14.97 -8.95
N LEU A 47 4.37 -15.85 -9.88
CA LEU A 47 5.09 -17.10 -10.10
C LEU A 47 6.50 -16.87 -10.66
N SER A 48 6.67 -15.87 -11.54
CA SER A 48 7.97 -15.52 -12.14
C SER A 48 8.96 -14.94 -11.12
N VAL A 49 8.46 -14.46 -9.98
CA VAL A 49 9.29 -13.94 -8.87
C VAL A 49 9.47 -15.01 -7.79
N LEU A 50 8.40 -15.71 -7.39
CA LEU A 50 8.45 -16.73 -6.34
C LEU A 50 9.29 -17.95 -6.75
N PHE A 51 9.10 -18.49 -7.95
CA PHE A 51 9.83 -19.68 -8.38
C PHE A 51 11.36 -19.52 -8.34
N PRO A 52 11.97 -18.47 -8.97
CA PRO A 52 13.41 -18.28 -8.90
C PRO A 52 13.91 -17.93 -7.50
N ALA A 53 13.10 -17.28 -6.65
CA ALA A 53 13.45 -17.01 -5.27
C ALA A 53 13.51 -18.30 -4.43
N LEU A 54 12.53 -19.18 -4.58
CA LEU A 54 12.51 -20.50 -3.94
C LEU A 54 13.64 -21.39 -4.44
N LYS A 55 13.93 -21.37 -5.75
CA LYS A 55 15.10 -22.06 -6.31
C LYS A 55 16.39 -21.57 -5.69
N ALA A 56 16.59 -20.26 -5.58
CA ALA A 56 17.76 -19.65 -4.96
C ALA A 56 17.88 -20.06 -3.46
N MET A 57 16.75 -20.10 -2.74
CA MET A 57 16.70 -20.58 -1.36
C MET A 57 17.08 -22.08 -1.27
N GLY A 58 16.57 -22.92 -2.14
CA GLY A 58 16.93 -24.36 -2.20
C GLY A 58 18.41 -24.59 -2.55
N GLU A 59 19.08 -23.65 -3.20
CA GLU A 59 20.52 -23.66 -3.49
C GLU A 59 21.36 -23.01 -2.36
N GLY A 60 20.74 -22.60 -1.25
CA GLY A 60 21.40 -22.00 -0.09
C GLY A 60 21.80 -20.53 -0.28
N LEU A 61 21.26 -19.82 -1.28
CA LEU A 61 21.50 -18.41 -1.50
C LEU A 61 20.65 -17.50 -0.60
N ALA A 62 19.65 -18.07 0.05
CA ALA A 62 18.79 -17.40 1.01
C ALA A 62 18.25 -18.39 2.05
N SER A 63 17.96 -17.89 3.24
CA SER A 63 17.40 -18.68 4.35
C SER A 63 15.89 -18.56 4.47
N ARG A 64 15.32 -17.44 4.00
CA ARG A 64 13.88 -17.13 4.14
C ARG A 64 13.40 -16.11 3.13
N ILE A 65 12.12 -16.21 2.77
CA ILE A 65 11.44 -15.28 1.87
C ILE A 65 10.39 -14.48 2.65
N PHE A 66 10.44 -13.17 2.55
CA PHE A 66 9.36 -12.25 2.94
C PHE A 66 8.65 -11.77 1.68
N TYR A 67 7.44 -12.28 1.45
CA TYR A 67 6.56 -11.79 0.39
C TYR A 67 5.66 -10.70 0.95
N LEU A 68 5.89 -9.47 0.52
CA LEU A 68 5.30 -8.27 1.09
C LEU A 68 4.25 -7.68 0.16
N THR A 69 3.06 -7.42 0.68
CA THR A 69 1.96 -6.84 -0.08
C THR A 69 0.99 -6.08 0.81
N ALA A 70 0.47 -4.94 0.32
CA ALA A 70 -0.46 -4.09 1.05
C ALA A 70 -1.91 -4.63 1.09
N ARG A 71 -2.27 -5.69 0.31
CA ARG A 71 -3.66 -6.07 0.07
C ARG A 71 -3.94 -7.54 0.34
N THR A 72 -5.13 -7.84 0.86
CA THR A 72 -5.58 -9.20 1.12
C THR A 72 -5.67 -10.03 -0.16
N ILE A 73 -6.19 -9.47 -1.27
CA ILE A 73 -6.33 -10.18 -2.55
C ILE A 73 -4.97 -10.62 -3.10
N THR A 74 -3.95 -9.78 -3.03
CA THR A 74 -2.60 -10.14 -3.50
C THR A 74 -1.95 -11.20 -2.61
N ARG A 75 -2.32 -11.29 -1.32
CA ARG A 75 -1.90 -12.39 -0.44
C ARG A 75 -2.47 -13.74 -0.91
N THR A 76 -3.76 -13.77 -1.27
CA THR A 76 -4.40 -14.99 -1.83
C THR A 76 -3.69 -15.44 -3.10
N VAL A 77 -3.40 -14.52 -4.04
CA VAL A 77 -2.67 -14.83 -5.28
C VAL A 77 -1.28 -15.43 -4.98
N ALA A 78 -0.59 -14.95 -3.94
CA ALA A 78 0.71 -15.50 -3.55
C ALA A 78 0.57 -16.90 -2.95
N VAL A 79 -0.46 -17.15 -2.11
CA VAL A 79 -0.77 -18.48 -1.57
C VAL A 79 -1.09 -19.45 -2.70
N ASP A 80 -1.98 -19.08 -3.63
CA ASP A 80 -2.36 -19.90 -4.78
C ASP A 80 -1.15 -20.25 -5.65
N ALA A 81 -0.24 -19.29 -5.88
CA ALA A 81 0.99 -19.54 -6.63
C ALA A 81 1.91 -20.54 -5.91
N LEU A 82 2.02 -20.48 -4.59
CA LEU A 82 2.78 -21.44 -3.80
C LEU A 82 2.12 -22.82 -3.79
N ASP A 83 0.78 -22.88 -3.73
CA ASP A 83 0.03 -24.13 -3.78
C ASP A 83 0.19 -24.83 -5.15
N LEU A 84 0.20 -24.07 -6.24
CA LEU A 84 0.55 -24.60 -7.56
C LEU A 84 1.95 -25.22 -7.58
N LEU A 85 2.94 -24.59 -6.93
CA LEU A 85 4.29 -25.13 -6.83
C LEU A 85 4.35 -26.38 -5.93
N ARG A 86 3.57 -26.45 -4.84
CA ARG A 86 3.44 -27.64 -3.98
C ARG A 86 2.85 -28.83 -4.72
N GLN A 87 1.83 -28.61 -5.56
CA GLN A 87 1.25 -29.65 -6.43
C GLN A 87 2.28 -30.26 -7.39
N GLN A 88 3.35 -29.53 -7.70
CA GLN A 88 4.49 -30.01 -8.49
C GLN A 88 5.60 -30.66 -7.64
N GLY A 89 5.33 -30.93 -6.38
CA GLY A 89 6.25 -31.64 -5.47
C GLY A 89 7.21 -30.76 -4.69
N MET A 90 6.90 -29.47 -4.53
CA MET A 90 7.68 -28.58 -3.68
C MET A 90 7.26 -28.75 -2.21
N GLU A 91 8.21 -29.03 -1.35
CA GLU A 91 8.02 -29.03 0.11
C GLU A 91 8.41 -27.66 0.66
N LEU A 92 7.44 -26.91 1.15
CA LEU A 92 7.62 -25.53 1.60
C LEU A 92 6.56 -25.17 2.65
N LYS A 93 7.00 -24.69 3.80
CA LYS A 93 6.12 -24.16 4.83
C LYS A 93 5.94 -22.65 4.66
N THR A 94 4.69 -22.19 4.73
CA THR A 94 4.32 -20.79 4.58
C THR A 94 3.37 -20.37 5.68
N VAL A 95 3.54 -19.15 6.22
CA VAL A 95 2.56 -18.51 7.10
C VAL A 95 2.07 -17.20 6.50
N VAL A 96 0.76 -16.96 6.60
CA VAL A 96 0.15 -15.69 6.23
C VAL A 96 -0.12 -14.87 7.49
N LEU A 97 0.68 -13.83 7.72
CA LEU A 97 0.48 -12.96 8.86
C LEU A 97 -0.72 -12.05 8.65
N THR A 98 -1.63 -12.08 9.61
CA THR A 98 -2.84 -11.27 9.64
C THR A 98 -2.79 -10.30 10.81
N ALA A 99 -3.32 -9.10 10.63
CA ALA A 99 -3.33 -8.08 11.68
C ALA A 99 -4.05 -8.56 12.95
N LYS A 100 -3.56 -8.12 14.11
CA LYS A 100 -4.02 -8.54 15.44
C LYS A 100 -5.53 -8.34 15.61
N GLU A 101 -6.06 -7.23 15.14
CA GLU A 101 -7.47 -6.85 15.23
C GLU A 101 -8.39 -7.85 14.48
N LYS A 102 -7.87 -8.48 13.42
CA LYS A 102 -8.59 -9.48 12.61
C LYS A 102 -8.50 -10.91 13.16
N LEU A 103 -7.56 -11.14 14.07
CA LEU A 103 -7.33 -12.45 14.70
C LEU A 103 -7.80 -12.50 16.14
N CYS A 104 -7.90 -11.36 16.82
CA CYS A 104 -8.26 -11.30 18.24
C CYS A 104 -9.63 -11.91 18.48
N VAL A 105 -9.71 -12.78 19.49
CA VAL A 105 -10.97 -13.43 19.92
C VAL A 105 -11.77 -12.58 20.91
N CYS A 106 -11.18 -11.48 21.39
CA CYS A 106 -11.82 -10.52 22.28
C CYS A 106 -12.32 -9.32 21.48
N GLU A 107 -13.44 -8.75 21.86
CA GLU A 107 -13.98 -7.52 21.26
C GLU A 107 -12.99 -6.36 21.40
N LYS A 108 -12.27 -6.30 22.53
CA LYS A 108 -11.17 -5.37 22.75
C LYS A 108 -9.87 -6.15 22.95
N PRO A 109 -8.77 -5.82 22.27
CA PRO A 109 -7.52 -6.56 22.34
C PRO A 109 -6.70 -6.20 23.61
N GLU A 110 -7.23 -6.48 24.77
CA GLU A 110 -6.52 -6.36 26.06
C GLU A 110 -5.75 -7.64 26.35
N CYS A 111 -4.42 -7.60 26.21
CA CYS A 111 -3.58 -8.79 26.16
C CYS A 111 -2.96 -9.13 27.53
N ASP A 112 -3.72 -9.05 28.61
CA ASP A 112 -3.32 -9.48 29.94
C ASP A 112 -4.15 -10.71 30.41
N PRO A 113 -3.63 -11.51 31.36
CA PRO A 113 -4.29 -12.73 31.84
C PRO A 113 -5.64 -12.55 32.54
N ASP A 114 -5.96 -11.33 32.99
CA ASP A 114 -7.21 -11.04 33.70
C ASP A 114 -8.36 -10.73 32.72
N HIS A 115 -8.04 -10.17 31.56
CA HIS A 115 -9.00 -9.74 30.54
C HIS A 115 -9.05 -10.68 29.31
N CYS A 116 -7.93 -11.30 28.95
CA CYS A 116 -7.86 -12.18 27.78
C CYS A 116 -7.78 -13.66 28.19
N PRO A 117 -8.78 -14.49 27.85
CA PRO A 117 -8.78 -15.92 28.19
C PRO A 117 -7.64 -16.68 27.49
N ARG A 118 -7.11 -16.16 26.39
CA ARG A 118 -6.00 -16.75 25.64
C ARG A 118 -4.63 -16.37 26.20
N ALA A 119 -4.50 -15.26 26.94
CA ALA A 119 -3.25 -14.84 27.56
C ALA A 119 -2.88 -15.72 28.76
N LYS A 120 -3.89 -16.13 29.54
CA LYS A 120 -3.67 -17.01 30.72
C LYS A 120 -3.17 -18.39 30.30
N GLY A 121 -1.96 -18.75 30.72
CA GLY A 121 -1.32 -20.03 30.39
C GLY A 121 -0.93 -20.17 28.91
N HIS A 122 -0.81 -19.08 28.18
CA HIS A 122 -0.40 -19.06 26.76
C HIS A 122 0.94 -19.75 26.56
N PHE A 123 1.94 -19.35 27.35
CA PHE A 123 3.31 -19.85 27.24
C PHE A 123 3.45 -21.35 27.54
N ASP A 124 2.53 -21.94 28.31
CA ASP A 124 2.53 -23.38 28.62
C ASP A 124 2.07 -24.22 27.40
N ARG A 125 1.29 -23.65 26.50
CA ARG A 125 0.60 -24.36 25.40
C ARG A 125 1.13 -24.01 24.02
N ILE A 126 1.70 -22.82 23.84
CA ILE A 126 2.06 -22.29 22.51
C ILE A 126 3.08 -23.18 21.78
N ASN A 127 4.08 -23.70 22.49
CA ASN A 127 5.13 -24.53 21.89
C ASN A 127 4.57 -25.79 21.23
N GLN A 128 3.55 -26.42 21.83
CA GLN A 128 2.92 -27.61 21.28
C GLN A 128 2.11 -27.27 20.02
N ALA A 129 1.38 -26.15 20.03
CA ALA A 129 0.64 -25.67 18.86
C ALA A 129 1.57 -25.36 17.67
N VAL A 130 2.67 -24.66 17.93
CA VAL A 130 3.70 -24.37 16.91
C VAL A 130 4.32 -25.66 16.38
N TYR A 131 4.69 -26.60 17.26
CA TYR A 131 5.30 -27.87 16.87
C TYR A 131 4.38 -28.70 15.98
N GLU A 132 3.09 -28.82 16.31
CA GLU A 132 2.11 -29.54 15.49
C GLU A 132 1.95 -28.87 14.11
N LEU A 133 1.76 -27.55 14.06
CA LEU A 133 1.64 -26.83 12.77
C LEU A 133 2.89 -26.99 11.91
N TRP A 134 4.06 -26.94 12.50
CA TRP A 134 5.33 -27.06 11.78
C TRP A 134 5.58 -28.48 11.26
N THR A 135 5.29 -29.52 12.06
CA THR A 135 5.66 -30.91 11.74
C THR A 135 4.60 -31.67 10.95
N THR A 136 3.34 -31.56 11.35
CA THR A 136 2.20 -32.34 10.83
C THR A 136 1.07 -31.50 10.27
N GLY A 137 1.09 -30.18 10.51
CA GLY A 137 0.08 -29.26 9.98
C GLY A 137 0.22 -29.02 8.47
N PRO A 138 -0.74 -28.32 7.88
CA PRO A 138 -0.71 -28.01 6.45
C PRO A 138 0.48 -27.13 6.08
N ASP A 139 0.92 -27.21 4.83
CA ASP A 139 2.07 -26.45 4.34
C ASP A 139 1.77 -24.96 4.20
N ALA A 140 0.51 -24.59 3.97
CA ALA A 140 0.03 -23.21 3.99
C ALA A 140 -0.74 -22.92 5.28
N CYS A 141 -0.11 -22.24 6.23
CA CYS A 141 -0.77 -21.78 7.45
C CYS A 141 -1.45 -20.43 7.18
N THR A 142 -2.67 -20.51 6.64
CA THR A 142 -3.55 -19.36 6.40
C THR A 142 -4.19 -18.86 7.70
N ARG A 143 -4.97 -17.78 7.61
CA ARG A 143 -5.75 -17.24 8.75
C ARG A 143 -6.64 -18.30 9.39
N GLU A 144 -7.33 -19.09 8.58
CA GLU A 144 -8.27 -20.13 9.01
C GLU A 144 -7.55 -21.25 9.76
N VAL A 145 -6.42 -21.72 9.24
CA VAL A 145 -5.58 -22.74 9.88
C VAL A 145 -5.04 -22.26 11.25
N ILE A 146 -4.60 -21.00 11.31
CA ILE A 146 -4.12 -20.40 12.57
C ILE A 146 -5.24 -20.28 13.59
N LEU A 147 -6.44 -19.83 13.18
CA LEU A 147 -7.60 -19.73 14.07
C LEU A 147 -8.05 -21.10 14.60
N GLU A 148 -8.11 -22.12 13.75
CA GLU A 148 -8.47 -23.50 14.15
C GLU A 148 -7.47 -24.07 15.15
N SER A 149 -6.17 -23.93 14.90
CA SER A 149 -5.12 -24.39 15.81
C SER A 149 -5.15 -23.62 17.12
N ALA A 150 -5.30 -22.30 17.07
CA ALA A 150 -5.38 -21.45 18.25
C ALA A 150 -6.60 -21.79 19.13
N GLU A 151 -7.73 -22.16 18.52
CA GLU A 151 -8.91 -22.64 19.24
C GLU A 151 -8.63 -23.98 19.92
N ARG A 152 -8.04 -24.94 19.20
CA ARG A 152 -7.71 -26.27 19.72
C ARG A 152 -6.79 -26.20 20.93
N TYR A 153 -5.75 -25.37 20.88
CA TYR A 153 -4.74 -25.22 21.94
C TYR A 153 -5.05 -24.11 22.94
N GLN A 154 -6.14 -23.36 22.76
CA GLN A 154 -6.55 -22.24 23.64
C GLN A 154 -5.43 -21.19 23.77
N VAL A 155 -4.74 -20.85 22.68
CA VAL A 155 -3.67 -19.84 22.61
C VAL A 155 -4.10 -18.62 21.80
N CYS A 156 -3.34 -17.52 21.90
CA CYS A 156 -3.58 -16.33 21.08
C CYS A 156 -3.24 -16.63 19.62
N PRO A 157 -4.17 -16.48 18.66
CA PRO A 157 -3.89 -16.78 17.26
C PRO A 157 -2.87 -15.81 16.64
N PHE A 158 -2.83 -14.56 17.08
CA PHE A 158 -1.83 -13.60 16.61
C PHE A 158 -0.40 -14.02 17.04
N GLU A 159 -0.18 -14.28 18.33
CA GLU A 159 1.11 -14.75 18.84
C GLU A 159 1.50 -16.11 18.23
N LEU A 160 0.53 -17.03 18.04
CA LEU A 160 0.78 -18.31 17.38
C LEU A 160 1.33 -18.10 15.95
N SER A 161 0.76 -17.17 15.19
CA SER A 161 1.24 -16.86 13.83
C SER A 161 2.67 -16.28 13.85
N LEU A 162 2.98 -15.44 14.83
CA LEU A 162 4.31 -14.84 14.98
C LEU A 162 5.36 -15.87 15.44
N ASP A 163 5.02 -16.79 16.36
CA ASP A 163 5.93 -17.84 16.81
C ASP A 163 6.19 -18.86 15.69
N LEU A 164 5.14 -19.22 14.92
CA LEU A 164 5.29 -20.09 13.77
C LEU A 164 6.14 -19.45 12.66
N ALA A 165 6.09 -18.12 12.48
CA ALA A 165 6.86 -17.39 11.49
C ALA A 165 8.37 -17.64 11.58
N VAL A 166 8.88 -17.98 12.75
CA VAL A 166 10.31 -18.30 12.96
C VAL A 166 10.71 -19.64 12.34
N TRP A 167 9.76 -20.53 12.08
CA TRP A 167 10.01 -21.91 11.66
C TRP A 167 9.70 -22.17 10.18
N VAL A 168 9.03 -21.24 9.50
CA VAL A 168 8.61 -21.41 8.12
C VAL A 168 9.62 -20.81 7.12
N ASP A 169 9.54 -21.26 5.87
CA ASP A 169 10.41 -20.84 4.78
C ASP A 169 9.96 -19.50 4.16
N THR A 170 8.65 -19.27 4.11
CA THR A 170 8.07 -18.08 3.49
C THR A 170 7.04 -17.42 4.40
N LEU A 171 7.18 -16.11 4.59
CA LEU A 171 6.21 -15.26 5.26
C LEU A 171 5.50 -14.41 4.21
N ILE A 172 4.16 -14.46 4.20
CA ILE A 172 3.34 -13.54 3.40
C ILE A 172 2.71 -12.54 4.37
N CYS A 173 3.03 -11.26 4.23
CA CYS A 173 2.59 -10.23 5.19
C CYS A 173 2.47 -8.83 4.57
N ASP A 174 1.91 -7.90 5.35
CA ASP A 174 1.88 -6.49 5.00
C ASP A 174 3.28 -5.85 5.09
N TYR A 175 3.50 -4.77 4.35
CA TYR A 175 4.74 -3.96 4.38
C TYR A 175 5.12 -3.54 5.81
N ASN A 176 4.14 -3.26 6.66
CA ASN A 176 4.35 -2.79 8.03
C ASN A 176 5.18 -3.77 8.85
N TYR A 177 5.05 -5.07 8.62
CA TYR A 177 5.81 -6.08 9.36
C TYR A 177 7.33 -6.05 9.09
N VAL A 178 7.76 -5.34 8.05
CA VAL A 178 9.19 -5.15 7.74
C VAL A 178 9.61 -3.69 7.93
N PHE A 179 8.78 -2.73 7.49
CA PHE A 179 9.20 -1.34 7.34
C PHE A 179 8.71 -0.40 8.44
N ASP A 180 7.60 -0.69 9.11
CA ASP A 180 7.08 0.22 10.13
C ASP A 180 7.90 0.12 11.42
N PRO A 181 8.50 1.20 11.92
CA PRO A 181 9.34 1.17 13.12
C PRO A 181 8.61 0.71 14.37
N ASN A 182 7.27 0.83 14.41
CA ASN A 182 6.43 0.47 15.54
C ASN A 182 5.89 -0.97 15.46
N VAL A 183 5.76 -1.54 14.26
CA VAL A 183 5.08 -2.82 13.97
C VAL A 183 6.04 -3.90 13.48
N SER A 184 7.23 -3.51 12.97
CA SER A 184 8.19 -4.43 12.38
C SER A 184 8.52 -5.62 13.28
N LEU A 185 8.72 -6.78 12.65
CA LEU A 185 8.99 -8.04 13.34
C LEU A 185 10.38 -8.02 13.98
N LYS A 186 10.46 -7.52 15.22
CA LYS A 186 11.72 -7.45 15.99
C LYS A 186 12.42 -8.81 16.12
N ARG A 187 11.68 -9.93 16.01
CA ARG A 187 12.22 -11.30 16.00
C ARG A 187 13.19 -11.53 14.83
N PHE A 188 13.06 -10.78 13.74
CA PHE A 188 13.88 -10.89 12.53
C PHE A 188 14.77 -9.67 12.28
N PHE A 189 14.37 -8.50 12.75
CA PHE A 189 14.99 -7.21 12.38
C PHE A 189 15.53 -6.44 13.60
N ALA A 190 15.59 -7.07 14.81
CA ALA A 190 16.20 -6.43 15.96
C ALA A 190 17.70 -6.19 15.73
N ASP A 191 18.18 -5.07 16.23
CA ASP A 191 19.61 -4.73 16.31
C ASP A 191 20.37 -4.69 14.98
N GLY A 192 19.66 -4.52 13.83
CA GLY A 192 20.28 -4.41 12.51
C GLY A 192 21.02 -5.69 12.08
N VAL A 193 20.65 -6.84 12.63
CA VAL A 193 21.20 -8.15 12.24
C VAL A 193 20.91 -8.38 10.77
N ARG A 194 21.95 -8.72 9.99
CA ARG A 194 21.83 -9.09 8.59
C ARG A 194 21.75 -10.59 8.47
N GLU A 195 20.73 -11.03 7.77
CA GLU A 195 20.47 -12.43 7.49
C GLU A 195 20.26 -12.65 5.99
N ASP A 196 20.34 -13.89 5.54
CA ASP A 196 20.14 -14.21 4.14
C ASP A 196 18.63 -14.21 3.77
N TYR A 197 17.93 -13.08 4.04
CA TYR A 197 16.52 -12.90 3.70
C TYR A 197 16.35 -12.35 2.29
N LEU A 198 15.27 -12.77 1.64
CA LEU A 198 14.80 -12.20 0.38
C LEU A 198 13.52 -11.40 0.63
N PHE A 199 13.51 -10.17 0.15
CA PHE A 199 12.31 -9.35 0.13
C PHE A 199 11.71 -9.34 -1.27
N LEU A 200 10.49 -9.86 -1.40
CA LEU A 200 9.68 -9.84 -2.62
C LEU A 200 8.53 -8.87 -2.39
N ILE A 201 8.59 -7.69 -3.01
CA ILE A 201 7.68 -6.57 -2.73
C ILE A 201 6.71 -6.44 -3.89
N ASP A 202 5.51 -6.97 -3.70
CA ASP A 202 4.41 -6.92 -4.68
C ASP A 202 3.67 -5.59 -4.59
N GLU A 203 3.17 -5.13 -5.74
CA GLU A 203 2.55 -3.81 -5.91
C GLU A 203 3.40 -2.68 -5.28
N ALA A 204 4.70 -2.75 -5.52
CA ALA A 204 5.72 -1.91 -4.89
C ALA A 204 5.50 -0.40 -5.07
N HIS A 205 4.67 0.02 -6.04
CA HIS A 205 4.27 1.42 -6.21
C HIS A 205 3.56 1.99 -4.97
N ASN A 206 2.85 1.14 -4.20
CA ASN A 206 2.17 1.56 -2.97
C ASN A 206 3.15 1.85 -1.82
N LEU A 207 4.36 1.28 -1.87
CA LEU A 207 5.33 1.43 -0.78
C LEU A 207 5.85 2.88 -0.63
N VAL A 208 5.73 3.72 -1.68
CA VAL A 208 6.13 5.13 -1.61
C VAL A 208 5.28 5.91 -0.60
N GLU A 209 3.96 5.87 -0.76
CA GLU A 209 3.04 6.58 0.15
C GLU A 209 3.02 5.91 1.53
N ARG A 210 3.00 4.57 1.57
CA ARG A 210 3.08 3.84 2.83
C ARG A 210 4.37 4.15 3.60
N GLY A 211 5.51 4.30 2.90
CA GLY A 211 6.76 4.71 3.51
C GLY A 211 6.69 6.13 4.07
N ARG A 212 6.09 7.08 3.34
CA ARG A 212 5.85 8.43 3.87
C ARG A 212 5.01 8.40 5.14
N GLU A 213 3.91 7.64 5.15
CA GLU A 213 3.03 7.48 6.32
C GLU A 213 3.76 6.86 7.52
N MET A 214 4.46 5.73 7.33
CA MET A 214 5.17 5.01 8.39
C MET A 214 6.27 5.83 9.06
N TYR A 215 6.91 6.72 8.29
CA TYR A 215 8.01 7.54 8.77
C TYR A 215 7.65 9.00 9.02
N SER A 216 6.37 9.32 9.09
CA SER A 216 5.88 10.65 9.49
C SER A 216 5.18 10.58 10.85
N ALA A 217 5.18 11.70 11.56
CA ALA A 217 4.46 11.83 12.82
C ALA A 217 3.89 13.24 12.98
N SER A 218 2.78 13.35 13.71
CA SER A 218 2.16 14.64 14.01
C SER A 218 1.58 14.66 15.41
N LEU A 219 1.60 15.84 16.03
CA LEU A 219 1.03 16.09 17.35
C LEU A 219 0.09 17.29 17.31
N GLU A 220 -1.09 17.07 17.85
CA GLU A 220 -2.10 18.09 18.04
C GLU A 220 -1.90 18.81 19.37
N LYS A 221 -1.84 20.14 19.36
CA LYS A 221 -1.68 20.94 20.56
C LYS A 221 -2.85 20.79 21.54
N GLU A 222 -4.05 20.71 21.02
CA GLU A 222 -5.28 20.63 21.81
C GLU A 222 -5.34 19.33 22.62
N ALA A 223 -4.74 18.23 22.13
CA ALA A 223 -4.64 16.95 22.83
C ALA A 223 -3.88 17.04 24.16
N PHE A 224 -2.85 17.89 24.24
CA PHE A 224 -2.12 18.12 25.52
C PHE A 224 -3.00 18.77 26.59
N LEU A 225 -3.91 19.67 26.19
CA LEU A 225 -4.87 20.28 27.11
C LEU A 225 -5.96 19.32 27.54
N GLN A 226 -6.44 18.48 26.64
CA GLN A 226 -7.41 17.43 26.95
C GLN A 226 -6.81 16.43 27.94
N MET A 227 -5.60 15.96 27.66
CA MET A 227 -4.87 15.03 28.54
C MET A 227 -4.61 15.64 29.92
N LYS A 228 -4.23 16.93 29.98
CA LYS A 228 -4.06 17.63 31.24
C LYS A 228 -5.35 17.68 32.08
N LYS A 229 -6.51 17.87 31.44
CA LYS A 229 -7.81 17.87 32.13
C LYS A 229 -8.14 16.48 32.65
N LEU A 230 -7.91 15.45 31.81
CA LEU A 230 -8.19 14.04 32.12
C LEU A 230 -7.35 13.53 33.30
N LEU A 231 -6.07 13.91 33.36
CA LEU A 231 -5.11 13.46 34.36
C LEU A 231 -4.94 14.44 35.53
N ARG A 232 -5.86 15.40 35.69
CA ARG A 232 -5.78 16.43 36.74
C ARG A 232 -5.72 15.78 38.13
N GLY A 233 -4.72 16.18 38.93
CA GLY A 233 -4.55 15.71 40.30
C GLY A 233 -3.93 14.32 40.46
N LYS A 234 -3.61 13.62 39.36
CA LYS A 234 -2.99 12.29 39.43
C LYS A 234 -1.51 12.33 39.80
N ARG A 235 -0.72 13.20 39.12
CA ARG A 235 0.72 13.42 39.39
C ARG A 235 1.11 14.86 39.06
N GLU A 236 1.86 15.51 39.95
CA GLU A 236 2.31 16.90 39.75
C GLU A 236 3.34 17.00 38.60
N GLY A 237 4.27 16.03 38.52
CA GLY A 237 5.28 15.96 37.46
C GLY A 237 4.66 15.88 36.07
N LEU A 238 3.65 15.01 35.90
CA LEU A 238 2.91 14.83 34.66
C LEU A 238 2.18 16.11 34.23
N THR A 239 1.52 16.81 35.21
CA THR A 239 0.86 18.08 34.93
C THR A 239 1.86 19.15 34.48
N LYS A 240 3.03 19.24 35.13
CA LYS A 240 4.09 20.19 34.74
C LYS A 240 4.67 19.87 33.34
N ALA A 241 4.86 18.60 33.00
CA ALA A 241 5.36 18.19 31.71
C ALA A 241 4.36 18.51 30.57
N LEU A 242 3.06 18.20 30.78
CA LEU A 242 1.99 18.57 29.84
C LEU A 242 1.90 20.08 29.63
N ASP A 243 2.06 20.87 30.71
CA ASP A 243 2.10 22.34 30.61
C ASP A 243 3.33 22.84 29.85
N GLY A 244 4.46 22.17 30.01
CA GLY A 244 5.69 22.49 29.28
C GLY A 244 5.48 22.34 27.76
N CYS A 245 4.99 21.18 27.35
CA CYS A 245 4.68 20.89 25.94
C CYS A 245 3.62 21.84 25.38
N ASN A 246 2.52 22.05 26.09
CA ASN A 246 1.46 22.96 25.64
C ASN A 246 1.94 24.39 25.48
N ARG A 247 2.80 24.91 26.38
CA ARG A 247 3.37 26.27 26.27
C ARG A 247 4.27 26.39 25.05
N TYR A 248 5.08 25.38 24.77
CA TYR A 248 5.93 25.38 23.59
C TYR A 248 5.09 25.44 22.30
N LEU A 249 4.11 24.54 22.18
CA LEU A 249 3.20 24.52 21.03
C LEU A 249 2.36 25.81 20.91
N LEU A 250 2.00 26.42 22.03
CA LEU A 250 1.32 27.74 22.04
C LEU A 250 2.22 28.86 21.49
N THR A 251 3.53 28.80 21.72
CA THR A 251 4.47 29.74 21.12
C THR A 251 4.52 29.56 19.61
N LEU A 252 4.70 28.34 19.13
CA LEU A 252 4.66 28.03 17.69
C LEU A 252 3.33 28.45 17.05
N LYS A 253 2.20 28.20 17.74
CA LYS A 253 0.86 28.61 17.27
C LYS A 253 0.76 30.12 17.06
N ARG A 254 1.37 30.92 17.94
CA ARG A 254 1.37 32.39 17.85
C ARG A 254 2.27 32.89 16.73
N GLU A 255 3.35 32.17 16.43
CA GLU A 255 4.30 32.49 15.36
C GLU A 255 3.76 32.07 13.96
N CYS A 256 2.80 31.14 13.89
CA CYS A 256 2.19 30.64 12.67
C CYS A 256 1.05 31.58 12.17
N GLU A 257 1.36 32.85 11.90
CA GLU A 257 0.38 33.90 11.54
C GLU A 257 -0.33 33.63 10.20
N SER A 258 0.36 32.97 9.22
CA SER A 258 -0.17 32.68 7.90
C SER A 258 -1.00 31.38 7.84
N GLY A 259 -1.19 30.71 8.96
CA GLY A 259 -1.86 29.40 9.01
C GLY A 259 -1.02 28.21 8.54
N PHE A 260 0.25 28.47 8.15
CA PHE A 260 1.25 27.47 7.75
C PHE A 260 2.66 28.02 7.92
N GLN A 261 3.56 27.21 8.47
CA GLN A 261 4.95 27.59 8.64
C GLN A 261 5.87 26.37 8.56
N ILE A 262 6.94 26.44 7.77
CA ILE A 262 8.01 25.45 7.77
C ILE A 262 9.01 25.84 8.87
N LEU A 263 9.40 24.86 9.67
CA LEU A 263 10.35 25.03 10.76
C LEU A 263 11.70 24.41 10.38
N PRO A 264 12.84 25.03 10.77
CA PRO A 264 14.17 24.48 10.49
C PRO A 264 14.50 23.25 11.35
N GLN A 265 13.87 23.11 12.51
CA GLN A 265 14.10 22.05 13.49
C GLN A 265 12.95 21.97 14.50
N VAL A 266 12.83 20.82 15.19
CA VAL A 266 11.87 20.64 16.30
C VAL A 266 12.26 21.49 17.52
N GLY A 267 13.56 21.74 17.70
CA GLY A 267 14.10 22.56 18.77
C GLY A 267 13.88 21.97 20.17
N GLY A 268 13.68 22.84 21.15
CA GLY A 268 13.51 22.42 22.55
C GLY A 268 12.24 21.62 22.85
N PHE A 269 11.36 21.43 21.88
CA PHE A 269 10.13 20.65 22.07
C PHE A 269 10.41 19.18 22.30
N GLU A 270 11.40 18.62 21.62
CA GLU A 270 11.82 17.23 21.80
C GLU A 270 12.17 16.93 23.27
N LEU A 271 12.95 17.80 23.92
CA LEU A 271 13.29 17.65 25.34
C LEU A 271 12.06 17.72 26.26
N GLN A 272 11.06 18.55 25.91
CA GLN A 272 9.80 18.61 26.67
C GLN A 272 9.00 17.31 26.51
N LEU A 273 8.97 16.74 25.29
CA LEU A 273 8.30 15.46 25.01
C LEU A 273 9.00 14.28 25.70
N GLN A 274 10.33 14.24 25.73
CA GLN A 274 11.10 13.21 26.47
C GLN A 274 10.76 13.24 27.97
N ARG A 275 10.65 14.44 28.55
CA ARG A 275 10.22 14.59 29.95
C ARG A 275 8.79 14.12 30.16
N LEU A 276 7.90 14.43 29.22
CA LEU A 276 6.51 13.99 29.27
C LEU A 276 6.40 12.47 29.14
N SER A 277 7.12 11.87 28.20
CA SER A 277 7.17 10.41 28.03
C SER A 277 7.61 9.70 29.32
N ALA A 278 8.69 10.18 29.94
CA ALA A 278 9.17 9.62 31.22
C ALA A 278 8.16 9.76 32.38
N GLU A 279 7.33 10.80 32.40
CA GLU A 279 6.26 10.94 33.42
C GLU A 279 5.03 10.09 33.09
N LEU A 280 4.73 9.88 31.78
CA LEU A 280 3.70 8.95 31.33
C LEU A 280 4.09 7.50 31.64
N ASP A 281 5.35 7.09 31.41
CA ASP A 281 5.87 5.77 31.76
C ASP A 281 5.62 5.47 33.25
N LYS A 282 6.01 6.38 34.13
CA LYS A 282 5.77 6.23 35.57
C LYS A 282 4.29 6.23 35.95
N TYR A 283 3.43 6.89 35.18
CA TYR A 283 1.99 6.86 35.41
C TYR A 283 1.40 5.52 34.99
N LEU A 284 1.86 4.95 33.87
CA LEU A 284 1.42 3.68 33.31
C LEU A 284 1.93 2.44 34.09
N GLU A 285 2.93 2.60 34.99
CA GLU A 285 3.32 1.55 35.95
C GLU A 285 2.19 1.22 36.94
N GLN A 286 1.21 2.12 37.09
CA GLN A 286 0.05 1.92 37.95
C GLN A 286 -1.20 1.56 37.11
N PRO A 287 -2.18 0.85 37.65
CA PRO A 287 -3.44 0.59 36.96
C PRO A 287 -4.12 1.90 36.55
N VAL A 288 -4.34 2.08 35.26
CA VAL A 288 -5.07 3.23 34.71
C VAL A 288 -6.56 2.88 34.75
N PRO A 289 -7.43 3.81 35.23
CA PRO A 289 -8.88 3.59 35.19
C PRO A 289 -9.37 3.28 33.77
N GLU A 290 -10.25 2.29 33.64
CA GLU A 290 -10.70 1.76 32.36
C GLU A 290 -11.34 2.85 31.48
N GLU A 291 -12.09 3.78 32.09
CA GLU A 291 -12.80 4.86 31.38
C GLU A 291 -11.87 5.82 30.62
N ILE A 292 -10.59 5.91 31.02
CA ILE A 292 -9.63 6.83 30.42
C ILE A 292 -8.45 6.12 29.76
N ARG A 293 -8.36 4.80 29.93
CA ARG A 293 -7.20 3.99 29.50
C ARG A 293 -6.92 4.13 28.01
N GLU A 294 -7.94 3.98 27.18
CA GLU A 294 -7.81 4.07 25.73
C GLU A 294 -7.23 5.44 25.32
N GLN A 295 -7.80 6.53 25.78
CA GLN A 295 -7.35 7.88 25.48
C GLN A 295 -5.91 8.16 25.94
N VAL A 296 -5.55 7.65 27.14
CA VAL A 296 -4.18 7.80 27.68
C VAL A 296 -3.19 7.01 26.84
N MET A 297 -3.53 5.78 26.44
CA MET A 297 -2.66 4.94 25.62
C MET A 297 -2.48 5.50 24.21
N GLU A 298 -3.53 5.97 23.56
CA GLU A 298 -3.44 6.64 22.25
C GLU A 298 -2.52 7.85 22.30
N PHE A 299 -2.71 8.70 23.31
CA PHE A 299 -1.85 9.87 23.50
C PHE A 299 -0.39 9.47 23.80
N TYR A 300 -0.18 8.47 24.65
CA TYR A 300 1.16 7.93 24.96
C TYR A 300 1.85 7.43 23.68
N PHE A 301 1.17 6.61 22.88
CA PHE A 301 1.74 6.10 21.63
C PHE A 301 1.98 7.20 20.60
N SER A 302 1.14 8.24 20.54
CA SER A 302 1.39 9.38 19.66
C SER A 302 2.66 10.15 20.04
N VAL A 303 2.90 10.37 21.33
CA VAL A 303 4.13 10.99 21.86
C VAL A 303 5.35 10.11 21.57
N TRP A 304 5.24 8.82 21.82
CA TRP A 304 6.32 7.88 21.60
C TRP A 304 6.69 7.74 20.11
N ASN A 305 5.69 7.66 19.23
CA ASN A 305 5.90 7.65 17.80
C ASN A 305 6.58 8.95 17.32
N PHE A 306 6.12 10.11 17.80
CA PHE A 306 6.72 11.39 17.42
C PHE A 306 8.20 11.47 17.83
N LEU A 307 8.56 11.02 19.02
CA LEU A 307 9.94 10.94 19.48
C LEU A 307 10.76 9.97 18.63
N GLY A 308 10.22 8.80 18.29
CA GLY A 308 10.88 7.84 17.41
C GLY A 308 11.13 8.37 15.99
N ILE A 309 10.29 9.29 15.51
CA ILE A 309 10.54 9.99 14.23
C ILE A 309 11.53 11.15 14.42
N CYS A 310 11.57 11.84 15.58
CA CYS A 310 12.61 12.83 15.84
C CYS A 310 14.02 12.26 15.71
N ASP A 311 14.24 11.02 16.18
CA ASP A 311 15.54 10.32 16.08
C ASP A 311 15.95 9.98 14.63
N ARG A 312 15.01 10.09 13.66
CA ARG A 312 15.21 9.76 12.24
C ARG A 312 15.30 10.98 11.34
N LEU A 313 15.14 12.19 11.90
CA LEU A 313 15.13 13.43 11.11
C LEU A 313 16.45 13.64 10.37
N ASP A 314 16.34 13.82 9.06
CA ASP A 314 17.42 14.16 8.15
C ASP A 314 16.92 15.12 7.05
N ASP A 315 17.73 15.35 6.02
CA ASP A 315 17.38 16.22 4.88
C ASP A 315 16.21 15.70 4.01
N ASN A 316 15.68 14.52 4.32
CA ASN A 316 14.52 13.95 3.63
C ASN A 316 13.19 14.30 4.31
N TYR A 317 13.24 15.06 5.41
CA TYR A 317 12.07 15.49 6.16
C TYR A 317 11.80 16.97 5.99
N VAL A 318 10.52 17.33 6.14
CA VAL A 318 10.07 18.72 6.30
C VAL A 318 9.27 18.80 7.59
N ILE A 319 9.69 19.71 8.47
CA ILE A 319 8.99 20.00 9.73
C ILE A 319 8.13 21.22 9.48
N TYR A 320 6.83 21.12 9.77
CA TYR A 320 5.92 22.22 9.56
C TYR A 320 4.79 22.27 10.61
N THR A 321 4.17 23.43 10.70
CA THR A 321 2.96 23.63 11.53
C THR A 321 1.83 24.15 10.67
N ASP A 322 0.60 23.76 11.02
CA ASP A 322 -0.60 24.26 10.39
C ASP A 322 -1.84 24.16 11.30
N PHE A 323 -2.99 24.45 10.72
CA PHE A 323 -4.29 24.32 11.36
C PHE A 323 -5.18 23.38 10.57
N SER A 324 -5.93 22.53 11.28
CA SER A 324 -7.04 21.79 10.70
C SER A 324 -8.19 22.72 10.31
N GLU A 325 -9.16 22.21 9.56
CA GLU A 325 -10.40 22.91 9.22
C GLU A 325 -11.18 23.37 10.47
N GLU A 326 -11.05 22.63 11.57
CA GLU A 326 -11.65 22.92 12.87
C GLU A 326 -10.86 23.95 13.70
N GLY A 327 -9.70 24.40 13.20
CA GLY A 327 -8.83 25.37 13.86
C GLY A 327 -7.89 24.78 14.93
N HIS A 328 -7.74 23.47 14.98
CA HIS A 328 -6.75 22.81 15.84
C HIS A 328 -5.34 22.98 15.27
N PHE A 329 -4.38 23.21 16.15
CA PHE A 329 -3.00 23.45 15.75
C PHE A 329 -2.17 22.15 15.79
N TRP A 330 -1.45 21.90 14.69
CA TRP A 330 -0.64 20.70 14.51
C TRP A 330 0.84 21.03 14.29
N LEU A 331 1.70 20.16 14.78
CA LEU A 331 3.12 20.10 14.46
C LEU A 331 3.37 18.76 13.75
N HIS A 332 3.97 18.82 12.55
CA HIS A 332 4.20 17.69 11.70
C HIS A 332 5.69 17.45 11.46
N LEU A 333 6.10 16.18 11.51
CA LEU A 333 7.36 15.67 11.00
C LEU A 333 7.02 14.86 9.75
N TYR A 334 7.19 15.43 8.58
CA TYR A 334 6.74 14.83 7.33
C TYR A 334 7.94 14.25 6.55
N CYS A 335 7.95 12.95 6.36
CA CYS A 335 8.92 12.24 5.55
C CYS A 335 8.60 12.41 4.06
N VAL A 336 9.32 13.28 3.36
CA VAL A 336 9.10 13.52 1.93
C VAL A 336 9.69 12.40 1.09
N ARG A 337 10.88 11.88 1.48
CA ARG A 337 11.62 10.85 0.74
C ARG A 337 11.97 9.69 1.68
N PRO A 338 11.18 8.60 1.68
CA PRO A 338 11.35 7.51 2.65
C PRO A 338 12.53 6.57 2.34
N ALA A 339 13.25 6.77 1.24
CA ALA A 339 14.28 5.87 0.72
C ALA A 339 15.35 5.48 1.76
N GLU A 340 15.82 6.42 2.59
CA GLU A 340 16.84 6.14 3.59
C GLU A 340 16.34 5.19 4.68
N ASN A 341 15.14 5.44 5.20
CA ASN A 341 14.52 4.59 6.21
C ASN A 341 14.20 3.19 5.65
N LEU A 342 13.63 3.13 4.45
CA LEU A 342 13.33 1.85 3.78
C LEU A 342 14.63 1.08 3.51
N ARG A 343 15.70 1.75 3.08
CA ARG A 343 17.00 1.13 2.80
C ARG A 343 17.59 0.46 4.04
N GLN A 344 17.49 1.09 5.21
CA GLN A 344 17.97 0.49 6.47
C GLN A 344 17.30 -0.86 6.74
N CYS A 345 15.97 -0.97 6.52
CA CYS A 345 15.27 -2.24 6.66
C CYS A 345 15.67 -3.25 5.56
N LEU A 346 15.79 -2.80 4.32
CA LEU A 346 16.19 -3.65 3.19
C LEU A 346 17.62 -4.18 3.31
N ASP A 347 18.51 -3.43 3.97
CA ASP A 347 19.90 -3.85 4.23
C ASP A 347 20.01 -4.98 5.27
N CYS A 348 18.92 -5.30 5.98
CA CYS A 348 18.84 -6.50 6.82
C CYS A 348 18.74 -7.80 6.01
N GLY A 349 18.40 -7.72 4.73
CA GLY A 349 18.32 -8.87 3.82
C GLY A 349 19.42 -8.90 2.77
N THR A 350 19.45 -9.99 2.00
CA THR A 350 20.46 -10.23 0.96
C THR A 350 20.08 -9.61 -0.37
N ALA A 351 18.83 -9.73 -0.80
CA ALA A 351 18.35 -9.18 -2.06
C ALA A 351 16.88 -8.76 -1.99
N THR A 352 16.52 -7.82 -2.85
CA THR A 352 15.14 -7.30 -2.90
C THR A 352 14.65 -7.25 -4.34
N ILE A 353 13.43 -7.71 -4.55
CA ILE A 353 12.72 -7.66 -5.83
C ILE A 353 11.46 -6.81 -5.65
N PHE A 354 11.45 -5.63 -6.25
CA PHE A 354 10.29 -4.76 -6.34
C PHE A 354 9.56 -5.05 -7.65
N PHE A 355 8.28 -5.32 -7.62
CA PHE A 355 7.53 -5.60 -8.82
C PHE A 355 6.11 -5.02 -8.77
N SER A 356 5.66 -4.50 -9.92
CA SER A 356 4.31 -4.00 -10.14
C SER A 356 4.05 -3.81 -11.63
N ALA A 357 2.78 -3.70 -12.00
CA ALA A 357 2.38 -3.32 -13.36
C ALA A 357 2.67 -1.85 -13.69
N THR A 358 2.81 -0.99 -12.68
CA THR A 358 2.80 0.47 -12.82
C THR A 358 4.04 1.16 -12.28
N LEU A 359 5.20 0.49 -12.24
CA LEU A 359 6.47 1.09 -11.81
C LEU A 359 7.08 2.00 -12.93
N LEU A 360 6.33 3.01 -13.34
CA LEU A 360 6.72 3.97 -14.36
C LEU A 360 6.57 5.42 -13.85
N PRO A 361 7.60 6.28 -14.05
CA PRO A 361 8.96 5.95 -14.53
C PRO A 361 9.77 5.26 -13.44
N VAL A 362 10.55 4.26 -13.80
CA VAL A 362 11.27 3.42 -12.81
C VAL A 362 12.25 4.21 -11.94
N ASN A 363 12.87 5.26 -12.46
CA ASN A 363 13.81 6.08 -11.70
C ASN A 363 13.14 6.85 -10.55
N TYR A 364 11.88 7.23 -10.69
CA TYR A 364 11.08 7.81 -9.59
C TYR A 364 10.97 6.82 -8.43
N TYR A 365 10.68 5.55 -8.72
CA TYR A 365 10.57 4.53 -7.68
C TYR A 365 11.93 4.14 -7.08
N LYS A 366 12.99 4.06 -7.88
CA LYS A 366 14.34 3.85 -7.38
C LYS A 366 14.77 4.95 -6.41
N ASP A 367 14.50 6.21 -6.77
CA ASP A 367 14.82 7.35 -5.94
C ASP A 367 14.08 7.32 -4.59
N LEU A 368 12.78 7.01 -4.61
CA LEU A 368 11.93 7.06 -3.41
C LEU A 368 11.99 5.79 -2.55
N LEU A 369 12.35 4.63 -3.10
CA LEU A 369 12.35 3.37 -2.37
C LEU A 369 13.73 2.91 -1.90
N THR A 370 14.78 3.24 -2.66
CA THR A 370 16.15 2.81 -2.33
C THR A 370 17.17 3.94 -2.32
N GLY A 371 16.85 5.07 -2.95
CA GLY A 371 17.78 6.19 -3.13
C GLY A 371 18.94 5.87 -4.09
N ASN A 372 18.93 4.72 -4.78
CA ASN A 372 20.00 4.27 -5.65
C ASN A 372 19.51 4.06 -7.08
N LEU A 373 19.83 4.99 -7.97
CA LEU A 373 19.44 4.93 -9.38
C LEU A 373 20.14 3.80 -10.17
N GLU A 374 21.25 3.26 -9.63
CA GLU A 374 22.01 2.16 -10.25
C GLU A 374 21.43 0.77 -9.95
N ASP A 375 20.39 0.68 -9.10
CA ASP A 375 19.68 -0.58 -8.89
C ASP A 375 19.15 -1.13 -10.21
N TYR A 376 19.12 -2.45 -10.35
CA TYR A 376 18.69 -3.09 -11.59
C TYR A 376 17.22 -2.78 -11.91
N ALA A 377 16.92 -2.72 -13.19
CA ALA A 377 15.55 -2.58 -13.65
C ALA A 377 15.30 -3.45 -14.88
N VAL A 378 14.12 -4.09 -14.91
CA VAL A 378 13.65 -4.91 -16.02
C VAL A 378 12.22 -4.48 -16.37
N TYR A 379 12.01 -4.33 -17.67
CA TYR A 379 10.69 -4.18 -18.26
C TYR A 379 10.29 -5.54 -18.84
N ALA A 380 9.28 -6.18 -18.26
CA ALA A 380 8.76 -7.43 -18.80
C ALA A 380 7.85 -7.15 -20.00
N LYS A 381 8.08 -7.85 -21.12
CA LYS A 381 7.24 -7.72 -22.30
C LYS A 381 5.82 -8.21 -21.98
N SER A 382 4.81 -7.50 -22.48
CA SER A 382 3.43 -7.94 -22.39
C SER A 382 3.24 -9.24 -23.20
N PRO A 383 2.60 -10.27 -22.65
CA PRO A 383 2.29 -11.48 -23.39
C PRO A 383 1.12 -11.28 -24.38
N PHE A 384 0.42 -10.15 -24.28
CA PHE A 384 -0.78 -9.89 -25.06
C PHE A 384 -0.45 -9.22 -26.40
N ASP A 385 -1.15 -9.65 -27.46
CA ASP A 385 -1.01 -9.05 -28.78
C ASP A 385 -1.48 -7.59 -28.74
N PRO A 386 -0.61 -6.61 -29.08
CA PRO A 386 -1.00 -5.20 -29.16
C PRO A 386 -2.20 -4.94 -30.09
N ALA A 387 -2.44 -5.79 -31.10
CA ALA A 387 -3.58 -5.71 -32.01
C ALA A 387 -4.93 -5.94 -31.31
N ASN A 388 -4.93 -6.59 -30.14
CA ASN A 388 -6.15 -6.78 -29.35
C ASN A 388 -6.54 -5.54 -28.53
N ARG A 389 -5.72 -4.49 -28.54
CA ARG A 389 -5.96 -3.24 -27.80
C ARG A 389 -6.13 -2.05 -28.72
N LEU A 390 -7.25 -1.35 -28.60
CA LEU A 390 -7.45 -0.04 -29.22
C LEU A 390 -7.18 1.05 -28.18
N LEU A 391 -6.15 1.87 -28.38
CA LEU A 391 -5.84 3.04 -27.57
C LEU A 391 -6.24 4.31 -28.29
N LEU A 392 -7.11 5.12 -27.70
CA LEU A 392 -7.59 6.39 -28.23
C LEU A 392 -7.31 7.53 -27.25
N VAL A 393 -7.08 8.74 -27.78
CA VAL A 393 -6.87 9.96 -26.99
C VAL A 393 -7.83 11.04 -27.46
N GLY A 394 -8.73 11.49 -26.58
CA GLY A 394 -9.59 12.67 -26.79
C GLY A 394 -8.79 13.94 -26.51
N THR A 395 -8.45 14.67 -27.56
CA THR A 395 -7.55 15.85 -27.50
C THR A 395 -8.25 17.18 -27.34
N ASP A 396 -9.57 17.25 -27.52
CA ASP A 396 -10.40 18.45 -27.43
C ASP A 396 -11.16 18.56 -26.08
N VAL A 397 -10.98 17.60 -25.19
CA VAL A 397 -11.52 17.59 -23.82
C VAL A 397 -10.39 17.70 -22.77
N SER A 398 -10.72 18.27 -21.61
CA SER A 398 -9.74 18.42 -20.53
C SER A 398 -10.40 18.39 -19.14
N SER A 399 -9.76 17.73 -18.21
CA SER A 399 -10.18 17.69 -16.79
C SER A 399 -9.61 18.84 -15.94
N ARG A 400 -8.88 19.79 -16.55
CA ARG A 400 -8.31 20.94 -15.84
C ARG A 400 -9.40 21.71 -15.11
N TYR A 401 -9.08 22.17 -13.89
CA TYR A 401 -10.03 22.90 -13.06
C TYR A 401 -10.64 24.12 -13.78
N SER A 402 -9.81 24.86 -14.55
CA SER A 402 -10.23 26.02 -15.34
C SER A 402 -11.19 25.71 -16.50
N ARG A 403 -11.31 24.41 -16.89
CA ARG A 403 -12.20 23.94 -17.96
C ARG A 403 -13.40 23.13 -17.43
N ARG A 404 -13.63 23.09 -16.14
CA ARG A 404 -14.75 22.37 -15.52
C ARG A 404 -16.06 23.16 -15.66
N VAL A 405 -16.60 23.18 -16.85
CA VAL A 405 -17.86 23.85 -17.22
C VAL A 405 -18.83 22.84 -17.86
N ALA A 406 -20.12 23.18 -17.89
CA ALA A 406 -21.18 22.29 -18.40
C ALA A 406 -20.88 21.73 -19.79
N SER A 407 -20.43 22.59 -20.73
CA SER A 407 -20.11 22.17 -22.11
C SER A 407 -18.93 21.20 -22.21
N GLU A 408 -18.02 21.21 -21.22
CA GLU A 408 -16.92 20.25 -21.17
C GLU A 408 -17.41 18.87 -20.71
N TYR A 409 -18.27 18.83 -19.70
CA TYR A 409 -18.90 17.59 -19.25
C TYR A 409 -19.84 17.00 -20.32
N GLU A 410 -20.54 17.83 -21.08
CA GLU A 410 -21.36 17.40 -22.23
C GLU A 410 -20.50 16.75 -23.33
N ARG A 411 -19.32 17.31 -23.63
CA ARG A 411 -18.37 16.69 -24.56
C ARG A 411 -17.87 15.35 -24.07
N MET A 412 -17.50 15.25 -22.78
CA MET A 412 -17.07 13.99 -22.19
C MET A 412 -18.19 12.94 -22.26
N ALA A 413 -19.42 13.30 -21.91
CA ALA A 413 -20.59 12.41 -22.03
C ALA A 413 -20.84 11.96 -23.48
N ARG A 414 -20.66 12.86 -24.45
CA ARG A 414 -20.75 12.52 -25.88
C ARG A 414 -19.68 11.53 -26.30
N TYR A 415 -18.42 11.71 -25.89
CA TYR A 415 -17.35 10.75 -26.14
C TYR A 415 -17.69 9.36 -25.58
N ILE A 416 -18.23 9.30 -24.37
CA ILE A 416 -18.66 8.04 -23.74
C ILE A 416 -19.77 7.41 -24.60
N HIS A 417 -20.83 8.15 -24.88
CA HIS A 417 -21.97 7.64 -25.64
C HIS A 417 -21.55 7.14 -27.03
N GLU A 418 -20.85 7.96 -27.83
CA GLU A 418 -20.37 7.57 -29.16
C GLU A 418 -19.46 6.33 -29.10
N THR A 419 -18.68 6.18 -28.05
CA THR A 419 -17.81 5.01 -27.86
C THR A 419 -18.61 3.73 -27.59
N VAL A 420 -19.54 3.77 -26.63
CA VAL A 420 -20.23 2.57 -26.15
C VAL A 420 -21.35 2.11 -27.09
N THR A 421 -21.76 2.96 -28.02
CA THR A 421 -22.75 2.61 -29.06
C THR A 421 -22.13 1.92 -30.29
N VAL A 422 -20.83 2.09 -30.54
CA VAL A 422 -20.12 1.38 -31.62
C VAL A 422 -20.08 -0.12 -31.41
N LYS A 423 -19.90 -0.56 -30.15
CA LYS A 423 -19.91 -1.97 -29.77
C LYS A 423 -20.64 -2.14 -28.45
N THR A 424 -21.74 -2.89 -28.47
CA THR A 424 -22.47 -3.25 -27.24
C THR A 424 -21.60 -4.09 -26.33
N GLY A 425 -21.57 -3.74 -25.03
CA GLY A 425 -20.80 -4.45 -24.02
C GLY A 425 -20.66 -3.64 -22.73
N ASN A 426 -19.78 -4.09 -21.85
CA ASN A 426 -19.57 -3.47 -20.55
C ASN A 426 -18.34 -2.56 -20.55
N TYR A 427 -18.51 -1.38 -20.01
CA TYR A 427 -17.50 -0.32 -19.95
C TYR A 427 -17.35 0.23 -18.54
N LEU A 428 -16.13 0.59 -18.14
CA LEU A 428 -15.85 1.37 -16.94
C LEU A 428 -15.36 2.76 -17.31
N VAL A 429 -15.96 3.79 -16.70
CA VAL A 429 -15.52 5.18 -16.79
C VAL A 429 -14.87 5.57 -15.48
N PHE A 430 -13.59 5.93 -15.52
CA PHE A 430 -12.83 6.37 -14.36
C PHE A 430 -12.70 7.89 -14.34
N ALA A 431 -13.30 8.54 -13.36
CA ALA A 431 -13.25 10.00 -13.18
C ALA A 431 -12.23 10.41 -12.09
N PRO A 432 -11.68 11.63 -12.15
CA PRO A 432 -10.69 12.10 -11.17
C PRO A 432 -11.26 12.41 -9.78
N SER A 433 -12.57 12.53 -9.64
CA SER A 433 -13.28 12.78 -8.38
C SER A 433 -14.77 12.44 -8.51
N TYR A 434 -15.43 12.22 -7.38
CA TYR A 434 -16.88 12.02 -7.33
C TYR A 434 -17.64 13.17 -8.01
N GLN A 435 -17.26 14.42 -7.76
CA GLN A 435 -17.88 15.59 -8.39
C GLN A 435 -17.85 15.52 -9.93
N VAL A 436 -16.71 15.20 -10.53
CA VAL A 436 -16.60 15.08 -11.99
C VAL A 436 -17.37 13.86 -12.48
N MET A 437 -17.31 12.75 -11.74
CA MET A 437 -18.07 11.53 -12.04
C MET A 437 -19.57 11.82 -12.15
N GLU A 438 -20.15 12.45 -11.13
CA GLU A 438 -21.58 12.79 -11.10
C GLU A 438 -21.97 13.71 -12.25
N GLN A 439 -21.18 14.78 -12.49
CA GLN A 439 -21.46 15.72 -13.57
C GLN A 439 -21.48 15.07 -14.97
N VAL A 440 -20.61 14.10 -15.20
CA VAL A 440 -20.59 13.38 -16.49
C VAL A 440 -21.66 12.30 -16.54
N ALA A 441 -21.84 11.53 -15.47
CA ALA A 441 -22.84 10.46 -15.38
C ALA A 441 -24.27 10.99 -15.53
N ASP A 442 -24.61 12.15 -14.90
CA ASP A 442 -25.94 12.79 -15.05
C ASP A 442 -26.28 13.12 -16.50
N ARG A 443 -25.27 13.48 -17.29
CA ARG A 443 -25.45 13.76 -18.73
C ARG A 443 -25.55 12.48 -19.55
N CYS A 444 -24.89 11.42 -19.11
CA CYS A 444 -24.96 10.11 -19.77
C CYS A 444 -26.34 9.45 -19.58
N VAL A 445 -26.99 9.61 -18.43
CA VAL A 445 -28.35 9.06 -18.17
C VAL A 445 -29.39 9.60 -19.17
N ALA A 446 -29.15 10.74 -19.82
CA ALA A 446 -30.06 11.27 -20.86
C ALA A 446 -30.06 10.44 -22.15
N TYR A 447 -29.12 9.51 -22.35
CA TYR A 447 -29.09 8.60 -23.48
C TYR A 447 -29.83 7.30 -23.14
N GLU A 448 -30.91 6.99 -23.88
CA GLU A 448 -31.80 5.84 -23.61
C GLU A 448 -31.20 4.48 -24.05
N ASP A 449 -30.14 4.50 -24.86
CA ASP A 449 -29.52 3.34 -25.49
C ASP A 449 -28.34 2.74 -24.70
N MET A 450 -28.12 3.23 -23.47
CA MET A 450 -27.13 2.67 -22.53
C MET A 450 -27.64 2.71 -21.09
N GLU A 451 -27.16 1.77 -20.28
CA GLU A 451 -27.43 1.70 -18.84
C GLU A 451 -26.24 2.26 -18.05
N CYS A 452 -26.51 3.13 -17.07
CA CYS A 452 -25.47 3.75 -16.23
C CYS A 452 -25.62 3.31 -14.77
N ILE A 453 -24.53 2.79 -14.20
CA ILE A 453 -24.42 2.52 -12.76
C ILE A 453 -23.25 3.33 -12.17
N ARG A 454 -23.31 3.65 -10.87
CA ARG A 454 -22.33 4.55 -10.24
C ARG A 454 -21.76 3.94 -8.95
N GLN A 455 -20.49 4.18 -8.74
CA GLN A 455 -19.85 3.95 -7.46
C GLN A 455 -20.34 4.99 -6.45
N GLU A 456 -20.77 4.54 -5.29
CA GLU A 456 -21.09 5.41 -4.15
C GLU A 456 -19.89 5.55 -3.20
N SER A 457 -19.86 6.64 -2.43
CA SER A 457 -18.83 6.84 -1.41
C SER A 457 -19.12 5.95 -0.20
N GLY A 458 -18.10 5.23 0.28
CA GLY A 458 -18.24 4.40 1.49
C GLY A 458 -18.97 3.08 1.28
N MET A 459 -19.10 2.57 0.04
CA MET A 459 -19.73 1.28 -0.26
C MET A 459 -19.19 0.15 0.63
N ALA A 460 -20.10 -0.59 1.25
CA ALA A 460 -19.80 -1.82 1.96
C ALA A 460 -19.35 -2.95 0.99
N GLU A 461 -18.83 -4.06 1.51
CA GLU A 461 -18.33 -5.16 0.67
C GLU A 461 -19.46 -5.78 -0.17
N GLU A 462 -20.65 -5.95 0.41
CA GLU A 462 -21.83 -6.51 -0.28
C GLU A 462 -22.28 -5.59 -1.44
N GLU A 463 -22.21 -4.28 -1.26
CA GLU A 463 -22.57 -3.29 -2.30
C GLU A 463 -21.56 -3.31 -3.45
N ARG A 464 -20.26 -3.49 -3.13
CA ARG A 464 -19.19 -3.66 -4.12
C ARG A 464 -19.40 -4.93 -4.95
N GLU A 465 -19.71 -6.05 -4.29
CA GLU A 465 -20.02 -7.30 -4.99
C GLU A 465 -21.27 -7.16 -5.86
N ALA A 466 -22.33 -6.48 -5.37
CA ALA A 466 -23.53 -6.23 -6.15
C ALA A 466 -23.23 -5.38 -7.41
N PHE A 467 -22.40 -4.34 -7.28
CA PHE A 467 -21.94 -3.53 -8.42
C PHE A 467 -21.20 -4.37 -9.46
N LEU A 468 -20.30 -5.26 -9.04
CA LEU A 468 -19.54 -6.14 -9.95
C LEU A 468 -20.42 -7.21 -10.61
N LYS A 469 -21.42 -7.73 -9.92
CA LYS A 469 -22.38 -8.69 -10.49
C LYS A 469 -23.21 -8.11 -11.64
N GLU A 470 -23.37 -6.78 -11.70
CA GLU A 470 -24.03 -6.15 -12.86
C GLU A 470 -23.29 -6.42 -14.18
N PHE A 471 -21.96 -6.56 -14.14
CA PHE A 471 -21.12 -6.83 -15.31
C PHE A 471 -21.20 -8.29 -15.80
N GLU A 472 -21.87 -9.17 -15.06
CA GLU A 472 -22.09 -10.58 -15.44
C GLU A 472 -23.43 -10.79 -16.16
N LYS A 473 -24.33 -9.80 -16.13
CA LYS A 473 -25.66 -9.92 -16.73
C LYS A 473 -25.61 -9.71 -18.24
N GLU A 474 -26.28 -10.59 -18.98
CA GLU A 474 -26.52 -10.38 -20.41
C GLU A 474 -27.44 -9.19 -20.66
N ARG A 475 -27.08 -8.32 -21.61
CA ARG A 475 -27.83 -7.11 -21.97
C ARG A 475 -27.88 -6.90 -23.48
N ASN A 476 -28.93 -6.25 -23.94
CA ASN A 476 -29.07 -5.87 -25.35
C ASN A 476 -28.51 -4.46 -25.63
N HIS A 477 -28.05 -3.73 -24.59
CA HIS A 477 -27.46 -2.40 -24.65
C HIS A 477 -26.19 -2.35 -23.79
N SER A 478 -25.38 -1.33 -23.96
CA SER A 478 -24.14 -1.21 -23.21
C SER A 478 -24.37 -0.84 -21.76
N LEU A 479 -23.62 -1.48 -20.85
CA LEU A 479 -23.50 -1.09 -19.44
C LEU A 479 -22.28 -0.17 -19.26
N VAL A 480 -22.48 0.96 -18.59
CA VAL A 480 -21.43 1.91 -18.25
C VAL A 480 -21.35 2.08 -16.72
N GLY A 481 -20.31 1.54 -16.10
CA GLY A 481 -20.03 1.71 -14.69
C GLY A 481 -19.14 2.93 -14.46
N PHE A 482 -19.62 3.91 -13.71
CA PHE A 482 -18.86 5.10 -13.35
C PHE A 482 -18.14 4.90 -12.01
N CYS A 483 -16.83 5.09 -12.01
CA CYS A 483 -15.95 4.89 -10.87
C CYS A 483 -14.98 6.06 -10.68
N VAL A 484 -14.41 6.18 -9.47
CA VAL A 484 -13.36 7.18 -9.19
C VAL A 484 -11.98 6.54 -9.32
N MET A 485 -11.06 7.22 -10.00
CA MET A 485 -9.66 6.78 -10.12
C MET A 485 -8.96 6.67 -8.76
N GLY A 486 -8.25 5.55 -8.54
CA GLY A 486 -7.62 5.26 -7.25
C GLY A 486 -8.61 4.83 -6.16
N GLY A 487 -9.90 4.69 -6.48
CA GLY A 487 -10.92 4.11 -5.62
C GLY A 487 -10.94 2.58 -5.66
N ILE A 488 -11.93 2.01 -4.98
CA ILE A 488 -12.08 0.56 -4.76
C ILE A 488 -12.17 -0.28 -6.04
N PHE A 489 -12.61 0.29 -7.15
CA PHE A 489 -12.72 -0.38 -8.46
C PHE A 489 -11.54 -0.12 -9.40
N SER A 490 -10.60 0.75 -9.04
CA SER A 490 -9.37 0.95 -9.80
C SER A 490 -8.35 -0.16 -9.59
N GLU A 491 -8.49 -0.92 -8.50
CA GLU A 491 -7.60 -2.02 -8.14
C GLU A 491 -8.40 -3.19 -7.56
N GLY A 492 -7.90 -4.42 -7.77
CA GLY A 492 -8.46 -5.61 -7.13
C GLY A 492 -9.75 -6.14 -7.72
N ILE A 493 -10.23 -5.65 -8.88
CA ILE A 493 -11.35 -6.25 -9.61
C ILE A 493 -10.82 -7.14 -10.74
N ASP A 494 -11.51 -8.24 -11.01
CA ASP A 494 -11.18 -9.19 -12.05
C ASP A 494 -12.40 -9.44 -12.95
N LEU A 495 -12.56 -8.54 -13.93
CA LEU A 495 -13.57 -8.65 -14.99
C LEU A 495 -12.88 -9.10 -16.27
N THR A 496 -12.78 -10.41 -16.46
CA THR A 496 -12.14 -11.04 -17.64
C THR A 496 -13.13 -11.24 -18.78
N GLU A 497 -12.61 -11.42 -20.01
CA GLU A 497 -13.36 -11.69 -21.22
C GLU A 497 -14.38 -10.56 -21.54
N ASP A 498 -15.57 -10.92 -21.97
CA ASP A 498 -16.60 -9.96 -22.38
C ASP A 498 -17.25 -9.21 -21.18
N ARG A 499 -16.85 -9.53 -19.93
CA ARG A 499 -17.33 -8.79 -18.75
C ARG A 499 -16.83 -7.36 -18.70
N LEU A 500 -15.71 -7.03 -19.38
CA LEU A 500 -15.24 -5.65 -19.51
C LEU A 500 -14.49 -5.47 -20.84
N ILE A 501 -15.07 -4.74 -21.78
CA ILE A 501 -14.47 -4.52 -23.09
C ILE A 501 -13.88 -3.12 -23.28
N GLY A 502 -14.06 -2.21 -22.32
CA GLY A 502 -13.48 -0.88 -22.43
C GLY A 502 -13.30 -0.13 -21.11
N ALA A 503 -12.22 0.65 -21.03
CA ALA A 503 -11.96 1.60 -19.96
C ALA A 503 -11.83 3.01 -20.54
N LEU A 504 -12.66 3.93 -20.05
CA LEU A 504 -12.68 5.33 -20.45
C LEU A 504 -12.17 6.16 -19.27
N ILE A 505 -11.09 6.89 -19.46
CA ILE A 505 -10.37 7.55 -18.37
C ILE A 505 -10.44 9.06 -18.53
N ILE A 506 -11.16 9.73 -17.63
CA ILE A 506 -11.33 11.18 -17.60
C ILE A 506 -10.17 11.81 -16.84
N GLY A 507 -9.32 12.53 -17.55
CA GLY A 507 -8.21 13.28 -16.97
C GLY A 507 -7.00 12.43 -16.63
N THR A 508 -5.96 13.10 -16.15
CA THR A 508 -4.62 12.54 -15.93
C THR A 508 -4.39 12.00 -14.51
N GLY A 509 -5.45 11.78 -13.75
CA GLY A 509 -5.37 11.15 -12.43
C GLY A 509 -4.68 11.97 -11.34
N LEU A 510 -4.38 13.26 -11.60
CA LEU A 510 -3.65 14.09 -10.62
C LEU A 510 -4.32 14.02 -9.24
N PRO A 511 -3.57 13.76 -8.18
CA PRO A 511 -4.10 13.83 -6.83
C PRO A 511 -4.60 15.24 -6.49
N GLN A 512 -5.49 15.32 -5.51
CA GLN A 512 -5.97 16.59 -5.02
C GLN A 512 -4.81 17.45 -4.50
N VAL A 513 -4.89 18.74 -4.75
CA VAL A 513 -3.93 19.70 -4.19
C VAL A 513 -4.13 19.75 -2.68
N CYS A 514 -3.09 19.42 -1.94
CA CYS A 514 -3.03 19.50 -0.50
C CYS A 514 -1.64 20.00 -0.07
N ARG A 515 -1.50 20.32 1.18
CA ARG A 515 -0.27 20.89 1.73
C ARG A 515 0.93 19.98 1.56
N GLU A 516 0.77 18.72 1.86
CA GLU A 516 1.84 17.72 1.75
C GLU A 516 2.33 17.57 0.30
N ARG A 517 1.42 17.65 -0.67
CA ARG A 517 1.78 17.60 -2.10
C ARG A 517 2.57 18.84 -2.52
N GLU A 518 2.22 20.01 -2.04
CA GLU A 518 3.00 21.24 -2.29
C GLU A 518 4.37 21.17 -1.61
N ILE A 519 4.46 20.63 -0.39
CA ILE A 519 5.74 20.38 0.29
C ILE A 519 6.60 19.41 -0.55
N VAL A 520 6.04 18.31 -1.04
CA VAL A 520 6.76 17.36 -1.92
C VAL A 520 7.26 18.09 -3.17
N LYS A 521 6.40 18.86 -3.83
CA LYS A 521 6.76 19.64 -5.02
C LYS A 521 7.92 20.59 -4.74
N GLU A 522 7.80 21.44 -3.72
CA GLU A 522 8.84 22.41 -3.37
C GLU A 522 10.17 21.73 -2.97
N TYR A 523 10.10 20.61 -2.27
CA TYR A 523 11.27 19.86 -1.85
C TYR A 523 12.08 19.36 -3.06
N PHE A 524 11.43 18.78 -4.07
CA PHE A 524 12.09 18.29 -5.27
C PHE A 524 12.53 19.43 -6.20
N ASP A 525 11.76 20.52 -6.31
CA ASP A 525 12.16 21.74 -7.04
C ASP A 525 13.46 22.33 -6.45
N LYS A 526 13.58 22.41 -5.12
CA LYS A 526 14.80 22.87 -4.42
C LYS A 526 16.02 21.96 -4.68
N LYS A 527 15.80 20.68 -4.96
CA LYS A 527 16.83 19.71 -5.34
C LYS A 527 17.16 19.72 -6.85
N GLY A 528 16.55 20.61 -7.63
CA GLY A 528 16.75 20.71 -9.09
C GLY A 528 16.06 19.61 -9.89
N MET A 529 15.06 18.96 -9.33
CA MET A 529 14.23 17.95 -9.96
C MET A 529 12.87 18.55 -10.34
N ASP A 530 12.09 17.84 -11.16
CA ASP A 530 10.73 18.27 -11.49
C ASP A 530 9.76 17.94 -10.34
N GLY A 531 9.58 18.90 -9.43
CA GLY A 531 8.72 18.72 -8.26
C GLY A 531 7.26 18.48 -8.63
N PHE A 532 6.74 19.09 -9.71
CA PHE A 532 5.39 18.80 -10.18
C PHE A 532 5.23 17.35 -10.65
N ALA A 533 6.23 16.84 -11.34
CA ALA A 533 6.22 15.43 -11.75
C ALA A 533 6.19 14.49 -10.55
N TYR A 534 7.02 14.75 -9.52
CA TYR A 534 7.09 13.93 -8.31
C TYR A 534 5.83 13.98 -7.44
N ALA A 535 5.25 15.17 -7.27
CA ALA A 535 4.09 15.36 -6.41
C ALA A 535 2.75 14.95 -7.06
N TYR A 536 2.64 15.16 -8.38
CA TYR A 536 1.37 15.09 -9.07
C TYR A 536 1.37 14.17 -10.30
N GLN A 537 2.30 14.35 -11.25
CA GLN A 537 2.23 13.70 -12.55
C GLN A 537 2.47 12.20 -12.47
N TYR A 538 3.53 11.75 -11.79
CA TYR A 538 3.85 10.32 -11.65
C TYR A 538 2.79 9.57 -10.82
N PRO A 539 2.36 10.05 -9.65
CA PRO A 539 1.26 9.44 -8.93
C PRO A 539 -0.06 9.42 -9.71
N GLY A 540 -0.33 10.48 -10.48
CA GLY A 540 -1.51 10.55 -11.36
C GLY A 540 -1.49 9.50 -12.46
N MET A 541 -0.36 9.41 -13.19
CA MET A 541 -0.20 8.40 -14.25
C MET A 541 -0.27 6.98 -13.72
N ASN A 542 0.21 6.72 -12.51
CA ASN A 542 0.06 5.41 -11.88
C ASN A 542 -1.43 5.00 -11.81
N LYS A 543 -2.30 5.90 -11.35
CA LYS A 543 -3.76 5.65 -11.29
C LYS A 543 -4.37 5.42 -12.68
N VAL A 544 -3.93 6.18 -13.69
CA VAL A 544 -4.36 6.00 -15.08
C VAL A 544 -3.97 4.62 -15.61
N LEU A 545 -2.72 4.20 -15.37
CA LEU A 545 -2.22 2.89 -15.80
C LEU A 545 -2.91 1.73 -15.09
N GLN A 546 -3.25 1.89 -13.81
CA GLN A 546 -4.02 0.91 -13.06
C GLN A 546 -5.43 0.74 -13.63
N ALA A 547 -6.12 1.85 -13.91
CA ALA A 547 -7.45 1.85 -14.52
C ALA A 547 -7.45 1.21 -15.92
N ALA A 548 -6.48 1.60 -16.76
CA ALA A 548 -6.31 1.03 -18.10
C ALA A 548 -5.97 -0.47 -18.10
N GLY A 549 -5.20 -0.92 -17.10
CA GLY A 549 -4.81 -2.33 -16.94
C GLY A 549 -5.94 -3.28 -16.56
N ARG A 550 -7.20 -2.81 -16.47
CA ARG A 550 -8.38 -3.64 -16.19
C ARG A 550 -8.92 -4.35 -17.43
N VAL A 551 -8.68 -3.82 -18.62
CA VAL A 551 -9.36 -4.24 -19.86
C VAL A 551 -8.77 -5.52 -20.46
N ILE A 552 -7.44 -5.68 -20.48
CA ILE A 552 -6.78 -6.84 -21.08
C ILE A 552 -6.04 -7.61 -19.98
N ARG A 553 -6.49 -8.82 -19.71
CA ARG A 553 -6.00 -9.71 -18.67
C ARG A 553 -5.62 -11.10 -19.14
N THR A 554 -6.23 -11.56 -20.24
CA THR A 554 -5.99 -12.83 -20.87
C THR A 554 -5.56 -12.64 -22.34
N GLU A 555 -5.04 -13.69 -22.96
CA GLU A 555 -4.66 -13.67 -24.38
C GLU A 555 -5.86 -13.52 -25.32
N ALA A 556 -7.05 -13.92 -24.85
CA ALA A 556 -8.30 -13.85 -25.60
C ALA A 556 -8.97 -12.46 -25.53
N ASP A 557 -8.62 -11.65 -24.51
CA ASP A 557 -9.27 -10.36 -24.30
C ASP A 557 -8.99 -9.41 -25.45
N ARG A 558 -10.03 -8.72 -25.87
CA ARG A 558 -9.97 -7.60 -26.80
C ARG A 558 -10.69 -6.41 -26.19
N GLY A 559 -10.04 -5.26 -26.21
CA GLY A 559 -10.67 -4.11 -25.59
C GLY A 559 -10.08 -2.79 -25.98
N MET A 560 -10.77 -1.73 -25.54
CA MET A 560 -10.38 -0.37 -25.82
C MET A 560 -10.04 0.41 -24.56
N ILE A 561 -9.13 1.36 -24.72
CA ILE A 561 -8.78 2.36 -23.71
C ILE A 561 -8.97 3.72 -24.36
N LEU A 562 -9.84 4.57 -23.79
CA LEU A 562 -10.02 5.95 -24.21
C LEU A 562 -9.51 6.89 -23.12
N LEU A 563 -8.47 7.65 -23.43
CA LEU A 563 -7.88 8.66 -22.55
C LEU A 563 -8.49 10.03 -22.88
N MET A 564 -9.34 10.56 -22.02
CA MET A 564 -10.07 11.82 -22.24
C MET A 564 -9.38 12.99 -21.53
N ASP A 565 -8.30 13.49 -22.11
CA ASP A 565 -7.62 14.73 -21.68
C ASP A 565 -6.56 15.14 -22.73
N ASP A 566 -6.53 16.44 -23.07
CA ASP A 566 -5.59 17.03 -24.02
C ASP A 566 -4.10 16.84 -23.63
N ARG A 567 -3.80 16.71 -22.34
CA ARG A 567 -2.45 16.52 -21.84
C ARG A 567 -1.83 15.20 -22.28
N PHE A 568 -2.61 14.16 -22.54
CA PHE A 568 -2.08 12.88 -23.02
C PHE A 568 -1.44 12.97 -24.41
N ALA A 569 -1.77 13.99 -25.19
CA ALA A 569 -1.14 14.27 -26.47
C ALA A 569 0.24 14.95 -26.33
N THR A 570 0.63 15.37 -25.13
CA THR A 570 1.92 16.04 -24.90
C THR A 570 3.06 15.03 -24.68
N ILE A 571 4.26 15.39 -25.11
CA ILE A 571 5.46 14.54 -24.97
C ILE A 571 5.73 14.18 -23.49
N SER A 572 5.46 15.09 -22.54
CA SER A 572 5.67 14.86 -21.10
C SER A 572 4.82 13.71 -20.56
N TYR A 573 3.60 13.53 -21.06
CA TYR A 573 2.75 12.41 -20.69
C TYR A 573 3.01 11.15 -21.51
N GLN A 574 3.25 11.28 -22.82
CA GLN A 574 3.54 10.13 -23.69
C GLN A 574 4.80 9.35 -23.24
N ARG A 575 5.80 10.02 -22.70
CA ARG A 575 6.99 9.38 -22.11
C ARG A 575 6.69 8.49 -20.90
N LEU A 576 5.51 8.65 -20.28
CA LEU A 576 5.06 7.86 -19.15
C LEU A 576 4.17 6.69 -19.57
N PHE A 577 3.87 6.55 -20.87
CA PHE A 577 3.11 5.42 -21.38
C PHE A 577 3.98 4.15 -21.31
N PRO A 578 3.36 3.00 -21.03
CA PRO A 578 3.99 1.71 -21.21
C PRO A 578 4.50 1.52 -22.64
N ARG A 579 5.54 0.76 -22.83
CA ARG A 579 6.16 0.54 -24.15
C ARG A 579 5.22 -0.08 -25.18
N GLU A 580 4.21 -0.78 -24.71
CA GLU A 580 3.20 -1.43 -25.51
C GLU A 580 2.05 -0.49 -25.95
N TRP A 581 2.02 0.78 -25.53
CA TRP A 581 0.99 1.80 -25.86
C TRP A 581 1.35 2.63 -27.08
#